data_6617ee87477af0a87f323565c7f188fc
#
_entry.id   6617ee87477af0a87f323565c7f188fc
#
_cell.length_a   1.000
_cell.length_b   1.000
_cell.length_c   1.000
_cell.angle_alpha   90.00
_cell.angle_beta   90.00
_cell.angle_gamma   90.00
#
_symmetry.space_group_name_H-M   'P 1'
#
loop_
_entity.id
_entity.type
_entity.pdbx_description
1 polymer ?
#
loop_
_entity_poly.entity_id
_entity_poly.type
_entity_poly.pdbx_seq_one_letter_code
_entity_poly.pdbx_strand_id
1 'polypeptide(L)'
;MFQQIIFQIAIKHFQLILLLLFFVSTAMAEKVKVRIFSQNAISSVTVSFDLGQYSVYANDTVLVEAAIGEGVSMTLKPSGGKVSISSDGYFYGSFSKVRFMANDTACILCLNPSNVKQRTYEGDLIVTATKQNTLLLINDVEFETYIAGVVQSEIYGNLTDIFRVQAIISRTWAMKNLHKHKKDGYNFCDHVHCQAYLNRCVRPDIMLGTMQSSGVTIVDSTGSLIETPFHSNSGGQTANSEDVWRNALPYLRSVDDTFSLAMRQSDWTKTFTVEKWLGYFSKTHKLNTSNDSIRFQLLSFEQPRRRARILGVPLTKVRMDLQLKSTFFSVSYDSVSGKVTLNGHGYGHGVGLSQEGTIRMAQLGIAYDSIIRHYYSGALLHFNHDSPKNYVENYIQQIEQIIEDDKQRTTQVKSKKDDWLGRLFRIRDREEREEVYDETKQDIESDWQFKFGETDTTDTIKNATPAE
;
A
#
# COMPACT_ATOMS: atom_id res chain seq x y z
N MET A 1 20.97 -30.50 -55.38
CA MET A 1 21.31 -30.88 -54.01
C MET A 1 22.03 -29.78 -53.23
N PHE A 2 23.11 -29.19 -53.75
CA PHE A 2 23.87 -28.15 -53.08
C PHE A 2 23.09 -26.84 -52.81
N GLN A 3 22.28 -26.37 -53.75
CA GLN A 3 21.42 -25.19 -53.60
C GLN A 3 20.31 -25.36 -52.56
N GLN A 4 19.76 -26.56 -52.40
CA GLN A 4 18.74 -26.86 -51.41
C GLN A 4 19.31 -26.86 -49.98
N ILE A 5 20.57 -27.29 -49.82
CA ILE A 5 21.27 -27.26 -48.51
C ILE A 5 21.57 -25.81 -48.08
N ILE A 6 22.03 -24.96 -49.01
CA ILE A 6 22.30 -23.54 -48.74
C ILE A 6 21.00 -22.81 -48.35
N PHE A 7 19.89 -23.11 -49.03
CA PHE A 7 18.58 -22.51 -48.74
C PHE A 7 18.03 -22.94 -47.36
N GLN A 8 18.22 -24.20 -47.00
CA GLN A 8 17.83 -24.71 -45.66
C GLN A 8 18.69 -24.11 -44.53
N ILE A 9 19.98 -23.88 -44.77
CA ILE A 9 20.88 -23.24 -43.82
C ILE A 9 20.49 -21.74 -43.65
N ALA A 10 20.18 -21.06 -44.74
CA ALA A 10 19.72 -19.67 -44.72
C ALA A 10 18.39 -19.48 -43.94
N ILE A 11 17.43 -20.40 -44.15
CA ILE A 11 16.15 -20.41 -43.41
C ILE A 11 16.39 -20.64 -41.90
N LYS A 12 17.25 -21.60 -41.55
CA LYS A 12 17.58 -21.84 -40.11
C LYS A 12 18.26 -20.65 -39.46
N HIS A 13 19.18 -20.00 -40.15
CA HIS A 13 19.82 -18.78 -39.61
C HIS A 13 18.84 -17.61 -39.56
N PHE A 14 17.95 -17.46 -40.50
CA PHE A 14 16.90 -16.44 -40.48
C PHE A 14 15.89 -16.69 -39.33
N GLN A 15 15.48 -17.96 -39.11
CA GLN A 15 14.66 -18.32 -37.95
C GLN A 15 15.36 -18.11 -36.62
N LEU A 16 16.68 -18.39 -36.55
CA LEU A 16 17.48 -18.14 -35.34
C LEU A 16 17.64 -16.64 -35.07
N ILE A 17 17.82 -15.83 -36.12
CA ILE A 17 17.88 -14.35 -36.00
C ILE A 17 16.50 -13.79 -35.64
N LEU A 18 15.41 -14.33 -36.20
CA LEU A 18 14.05 -13.95 -35.83
C LEU A 18 13.74 -14.32 -34.37
N LEU A 19 14.21 -15.49 -33.91
CA LEU A 19 14.09 -15.91 -32.51
C LEU A 19 14.93 -15.02 -31.57
N LEU A 20 16.15 -14.62 -31.97
CA LEU A 20 17.00 -13.69 -31.25
C LEU A 20 16.42 -12.27 -31.23
N LEU A 21 15.76 -11.82 -32.29
CA LEU A 21 15.07 -10.53 -32.32
C LEU A 21 13.79 -10.50 -31.46
N PHE A 22 13.17 -11.64 -31.19
CA PHE A 22 12.05 -11.76 -30.26
C PHE A 22 12.52 -11.77 -28.77
N PHE A 23 13.81 -12.02 -28.49
CA PHE A 23 14.38 -12.00 -27.12
C PHE A 23 15.10 -10.71 -26.74
N VAL A 24 15.10 -9.70 -27.59
CA VAL A 24 15.38 -8.32 -27.17
C VAL A 24 14.05 -7.68 -26.75
N SER A 25 13.30 -8.30 -25.86
CA SER A 25 12.46 -7.52 -24.95
C SER A 25 13.44 -6.79 -24.06
N THR A 26 13.67 -5.53 -24.36
CA THR A 26 14.14 -4.58 -23.35
C THR A 26 13.22 -4.80 -22.15
N ALA A 27 13.74 -5.38 -21.09
CA ALA A 27 13.06 -5.43 -19.80
C ALA A 27 12.99 -3.97 -19.32
N MET A 28 12.08 -3.21 -19.95
CA MET A 28 11.66 -1.93 -19.41
C MET A 28 11.00 -2.26 -18.06
N ALA A 29 11.47 -1.68 -17.00
CA ALA A 29 10.84 -1.79 -15.70
C ALA A 29 9.35 -1.51 -15.90
N GLU A 30 8.49 -2.42 -15.47
CA GLU A 30 7.04 -2.34 -15.70
C GLU A 30 6.51 -1.14 -14.92
N LYS A 31 5.95 -0.13 -15.63
CA LYS A 31 5.31 1.02 -15.01
C LYS A 31 3.90 0.67 -14.57
N VAL A 32 3.47 1.29 -13.47
CA VAL A 32 2.10 1.23 -12.99
C VAL A 32 1.48 2.61 -12.86
N LYS A 33 0.19 2.69 -13.18
CA LYS A 33 -0.61 3.90 -13.09
C LYS A 33 -1.38 3.91 -11.79
N VAL A 34 -1.10 4.89 -10.95
CA VAL A 34 -1.72 5.03 -9.64
C VAL A 34 -2.55 6.31 -9.62
N ARG A 35 -3.86 6.19 -9.41
CA ARG A 35 -4.69 7.36 -9.13
C ARG A 35 -4.35 7.89 -7.75
N ILE A 36 -3.74 9.07 -7.70
CA ILE A 36 -3.31 9.75 -6.48
C ILE A 36 -4.35 10.79 -6.04
N PHE A 37 -4.37 11.12 -4.74
CA PHE A 37 -5.40 11.92 -4.07
C PHE A 37 -6.83 11.38 -4.33
N SER A 38 -6.96 10.06 -4.38
CA SER A 38 -8.17 9.38 -4.85
C SER A 38 -9.40 9.65 -3.98
N GLN A 39 -9.21 10.04 -2.72
CA GLN A 39 -10.27 10.37 -1.76
C GLN A 39 -10.73 11.83 -1.80
N ASN A 40 -10.03 12.67 -2.56
CA ASN A 40 -10.23 14.11 -2.53
C ASN A 40 -10.76 14.63 -3.86
N ALA A 41 -11.71 15.55 -3.80
CA ALA A 41 -12.15 16.31 -4.97
C ALA A 41 -11.16 17.46 -5.23
N ILE A 42 -10.23 17.27 -6.16
CA ILE A 42 -9.18 18.25 -6.46
C ILE A 42 -9.73 19.31 -7.43
N SER A 43 -9.87 20.53 -6.96
CA SER A 43 -10.33 21.67 -7.76
C SER A 43 -9.21 22.51 -8.37
N SER A 44 -8.00 22.39 -7.83
CA SER A 44 -6.77 23.02 -8.36
C SER A 44 -5.56 22.31 -7.83
N VAL A 45 -4.51 22.19 -8.64
CA VAL A 45 -3.21 21.69 -8.19
C VAL A 45 -2.09 22.52 -8.83
N THR A 46 -1.12 22.91 -8.02
CA THR A 46 0.15 23.46 -8.53
C THR A 46 1.15 22.31 -8.60
N VAL A 47 1.75 22.14 -9.78
CA VAL A 47 2.81 21.18 -10.06
C VAL A 47 4.12 21.95 -10.09
N SER A 48 5.09 21.58 -9.27
CA SER A 48 6.48 22.08 -9.31
C SER A 48 7.44 20.90 -9.39
N PHE A 49 8.71 21.20 -9.66
CA PHE A 49 9.72 20.20 -9.96
C PHE A 49 10.87 20.35 -8.95
N ASP A 50 11.05 19.33 -8.12
CA ASP A 50 12.07 19.35 -7.05
C ASP A 50 13.42 18.80 -7.56
N LEU A 51 13.38 17.96 -8.63
CA LEU A 51 14.57 17.40 -9.25
C LEU A 51 14.29 16.99 -10.71
N GLY A 52 15.31 17.09 -11.56
CA GLY A 52 15.26 16.66 -12.96
C GLY A 52 14.43 17.58 -13.84
N GLN A 53 14.19 17.12 -15.07
CA GLN A 53 13.48 17.88 -16.09
C GLN A 53 12.29 17.10 -16.62
N TYR A 54 11.23 17.83 -16.98
CA TYR A 54 9.98 17.29 -17.50
C TYR A 54 9.63 17.92 -18.84
N SER A 55 9.12 17.11 -19.76
CA SER A 55 8.45 17.56 -20.97
C SER A 55 6.94 17.59 -20.74
N VAL A 56 6.28 18.67 -21.17
CA VAL A 56 4.84 18.83 -21.00
C VAL A 56 4.13 18.60 -22.32
N TYR A 57 3.17 17.69 -22.30
CA TYR A 57 2.32 17.32 -23.44
C TYR A 57 0.87 17.68 -23.15
N ALA A 58 0.19 18.21 -24.16
CA ALA A 58 -1.24 18.49 -24.13
C ALA A 58 -1.92 17.78 -25.32
N ASN A 59 -2.88 16.89 -25.06
CA ASN A 59 -3.53 16.07 -26.09
C ASN A 59 -2.52 15.32 -26.99
N ASP A 60 -1.45 14.79 -26.40
CA ASP A 60 -0.36 14.06 -27.06
C ASP A 60 0.54 14.92 -27.99
N THR A 61 0.40 16.25 -27.96
CA THR A 61 1.28 17.21 -28.63
C THR A 61 2.16 17.91 -27.61
N VAL A 62 3.41 18.18 -27.94
CA VAL A 62 4.32 18.95 -27.08
C VAL A 62 3.72 20.34 -26.84
N LEU A 63 3.47 20.67 -25.57
CA LEU A 63 2.98 21.99 -25.17
C LEU A 63 4.12 22.96 -24.88
N VAL A 64 5.21 22.45 -24.32
CA VAL A 64 6.41 23.21 -24.01
C VAL A 64 7.60 22.45 -24.61
N GLU A 65 8.27 23.05 -25.62
CA GLU A 65 9.39 22.42 -26.34
C GLU A 65 10.62 22.26 -25.45
N ALA A 66 10.87 23.25 -24.58
CA ALA A 66 11.96 23.19 -23.63
C ALA A 66 11.55 22.34 -22.41
N ALA A 67 12.47 21.49 -21.96
CA ALA A 67 12.27 20.76 -20.70
C ALA A 67 12.18 21.75 -19.53
N ILE A 68 11.17 21.56 -18.67
CA ILE A 68 10.97 22.37 -17.46
C ILE A 68 11.52 21.63 -16.24
N GLY A 69 12.06 22.37 -15.30
CA GLY A 69 12.70 21.82 -14.09
C GLY A 69 12.56 22.73 -12.89
N GLU A 70 13.55 22.70 -12.01
CA GLU A 70 13.56 23.46 -10.75
C GLU A 70 13.29 24.95 -11.00
N GLY A 71 12.47 25.56 -10.13
CA GLY A 71 12.06 26.97 -10.22
C GLY A 71 10.83 27.23 -11.08
N VAL A 72 10.35 26.25 -11.85
CA VAL A 72 9.13 26.37 -12.66
C VAL A 72 7.95 25.76 -11.90
N SER A 73 6.80 26.41 -11.95
CA SER A 73 5.55 25.85 -11.43
C SER A 73 4.38 26.08 -12.39
N MET A 74 3.49 25.11 -12.49
CA MET A 74 2.30 25.18 -13.33
C MET A 74 1.05 24.90 -12.50
N THR A 75 0.06 25.76 -12.64
CA THR A 75 -1.25 25.58 -11.98
C THR A 75 -2.25 24.98 -12.97
N LEU A 76 -2.85 23.88 -12.55
CA LEU A 76 -3.89 23.16 -13.30
C LEU A 76 -5.24 23.28 -12.59
N LYS A 77 -6.31 23.55 -13.38
CA LYS A 77 -7.70 23.62 -12.91
C LYS A 77 -8.62 22.92 -13.90
N PRO A 78 -9.73 22.32 -13.44
CA PRO A 78 -10.73 21.81 -14.35
C PRO A 78 -11.52 22.99 -14.96
N SER A 79 -11.83 22.92 -16.25
CA SER A 79 -12.57 23.93 -16.99
C SER A 79 -13.37 23.29 -18.13
N GLY A 80 -14.71 23.21 -17.98
CA GLY A 80 -15.59 22.68 -19.02
C GLY A 80 -15.24 21.23 -19.47
N GLY A 81 -14.89 20.36 -18.55
CA GLY A 81 -14.48 18.97 -18.86
C GLY A 81 -13.05 18.85 -19.41
N LYS A 82 -12.29 19.93 -19.42
CA LYS A 82 -10.89 20.02 -19.82
C LYS A 82 -10.01 20.47 -18.66
N VAL A 83 -8.71 20.33 -18.79
CA VAL A 83 -7.69 20.82 -17.86
C VAL A 83 -7.13 22.13 -18.41
N SER A 84 -7.29 23.22 -17.70
CA SER A 84 -6.64 24.48 -17.99
C SER A 84 -5.25 24.53 -17.34
N ILE A 85 -4.26 25.11 -18.03
CA ILE A 85 -2.88 25.25 -17.56
C ILE A 85 -2.49 26.70 -17.57
N SER A 86 -1.84 27.16 -16.51
CA SER A 86 -1.23 28.47 -16.40
C SER A 86 0.09 28.41 -15.61
N SER A 87 1.03 29.31 -15.92
CA SER A 87 2.28 29.50 -15.19
C SER A 87 2.65 30.97 -15.25
N ASP A 88 3.02 31.57 -14.13
CA ASP A 88 3.50 32.95 -14.01
C ASP A 88 2.60 33.99 -14.73
N GLY A 89 1.28 33.81 -14.61
CA GLY A 89 0.30 34.69 -15.26
C GLY A 89 0.03 34.39 -16.74
N TYR A 90 0.79 33.50 -17.36
CA TYR A 90 0.55 33.06 -18.74
C TYR A 90 -0.41 31.90 -18.79
N PHE A 91 -1.41 31.96 -19.71
CA PHE A 91 -2.40 30.90 -19.92
C PHE A 91 -2.06 30.10 -21.18
N TYR A 92 -1.71 28.84 -21.01
CA TYR A 92 -1.34 27.94 -22.10
C TYR A 92 -2.53 27.34 -22.86
N GLY A 93 -3.72 27.35 -22.26
CA GLY A 93 -4.94 26.79 -22.87
C GLY A 93 -5.65 25.77 -22.00
N SER A 94 -6.66 25.10 -22.60
CA SER A 94 -7.44 24.03 -21.95
C SER A 94 -7.48 22.79 -22.84
N PHE A 95 -7.09 21.63 -22.26
CA PHE A 95 -6.82 20.40 -22.97
C PHE A 95 -7.59 19.23 -22.35
N SER A 96 -7.92 18.20 -23.13
CA SER A 96 -8.60 17.02 -22.59
C SER A 96 -7.68 16.18 -21.70
N LYS A 97 -6.38 16.19 -21.98
CA LYS A 97 -5.34 15.46 -21.23
C LYS A 97 -4.05 16.27 -21.21
N VAL A 98 -3.41 16.29 -20.05
CA VAL A 98 -2.09 16.88 -19.85
C VAL A 98 -1.18 15.82 -19.26
N ARG A 99 0.07 15.74 -19.78
CA ARG A 99 1.10 14.84 -19.25
C ARG A 99 2.36 15.62 -18.94
N PHE A 100 2.93 15.35 -17.78
CA PHE A 100 4.29 15.71 -17.43
C PHE A 100 5.12 14.44 -17.52
N MET A 101 6.00 14.35 -18.50
CA MET A 101 6.87 13.20 -18.73
C MET A 101 8.24 13.48 -18.15
N ALA A 102 8.68 12.63 -17.26
CA ALA A 102 10.05 12.65 -16.73
C ALA A 102 11.05 12.35 -17.86
N ASN A 103 12.06 13.20 -18.02
CA ASN A 103 13.09 13.03 -19.06
C ASN A 103 14.22 12.11 -18.58
N ASP A 104 14.35 11.92 -17.24
CA ASP A 104 15.36 11.10 -16.59
C ASP A 104 14.72 10.15 -15.54
N THR A 105 15.49 9.19 -15.06
CA THR A 105 15.05 8.25 -14.01
C THR A 105 14.94 8.91 -12.63
N ALA A 106 15.63 10.01 -12.39
CA ALA A 106 15.68 10.69 -11.09
C ALA A 106 14.83 11.98 -11.06
N CYS A 107 13.71 12.02 -11.77
CA CYS A 107 12.82 13.18 -11.78
C CYS A 107 11.81 13.13 -10.65
N ILE A 108 11.68 14.25 -9.91
CA ILE A 108 10.76 14.40 -8.78
C ILE A 108 9.85 15.60 -9.04
N LEU A 109 8.55 15.37 -8.99
CA LEU A 109 7.53 16.41 -9.02
C LEU A 109 6.85 16.57 -7.66
N CYS A 110 6.49 17.80 -7.34
CA CYS A 110 5.75 18.16 -6.15
C CYS A 110 4.34 18.61 -6.56
N LEU A 111 3.33 18.02 -5.93
CA LEU A 111 1.93 18.32 -6.15
C LEU A 111 1.36 19.02 -4.93
N ASN A 112 0.90 20.25 -5.12
CA ASN A 112 0.30 21.08 -4.07
C ASN A 112 -1.16 21.39 -4.42
N PRO A 113 -2.12 20.50 -4.08
CA PRO A 113 -3.54 20.77 -4.25
C PRO A 113 -4.00 21.88 -3.28
N SER A 114 -5.02 22.65 -3.70
CA SER A 114 -5.54 23.76 -2.89
C SER A 114 -6.21 23.35 -1.57
N ASN A 115 -6.61 22.10 -1.44
CA ASN A 115 -7.47 21.62 -0.33
C ASN A 115 -6.92 20.40 0.41
N VAL A 116 -5.71 19.94 0.08
CA VAL A 116 -5.07 18.75 0.67
C VAL A 116 -3.59 19.01 0.87
N LYS A 117 -2.96 18.27 1.78
CA LYS A 117 -1.50 18.35 2.01
C LYS A 117 -0.73 18.04 0.74
N GLN A 118 0.32 18.80 0.50
CA GLN A 118 1.29 18.61 -0.57
C GLN A 118 1.92 17.22 -0.51
N ARG A 119 2.20 16.63 -1.70
CA ARG A 119 2.88 15.34 -1.83
C ARG A 119 3.89 15.38 -2.98
N THR A 120 4.93 14.56 -2.88
CA THR A 120 5.97 14.41 -3.91
C THR A 120 5.95 13.01 -4.52
N TYR A 121 6.20 12.93 -5.83
CA TYR A 121 6.19 11.68 -6.57
C TYR A 121 7.34 11.63 -7.59
N GLU A 122 7.75 10.42 -7.95
CA GLU A 122 8.66 10.15 -9.06
C GLU A 122 7.87 9.70 -10.30
N GLY A 123 8.50 9.74 -11.48
CA GLY A 123 7.89 9.32 -12.75
C GLY A 123 6.96 10.36 -13.36
N ASP A 124 6.05 9.92 -14.21
CA ASP A 124 5.18 10.80 -14.99
C ASP A 124 3.89 11.17 -14.23
N LEU A 125 3.31 12.29 -14.59
CA LEU A 125 1.98 12.70 -14.12
C LEU A 125 1.03 12.85 -15.31
N ILE A 126 -0.13 12.23 -15.24
CA ILE A 126 -1.22 12.36 -16.20
C ILE A 126 -2.40 13.04 -15.49
N VAL A 127 -2.92 14.12 -16.09
CA VAL A 127 -4.03 14.90 -15.54
C VAL A 127 -5.17 14.99 -16.55
N THR A 128 -6.37 14.68 -16.09
CA THR A 128 -7.62 14.86 -16.85
C THR A 128 -8.68 15.51 -15.96
N ALA A 129 -9.73 16.06 -16.57
CA ALA A 129 -10.86 16.58 -15.82
C ALA A 129 -12.00 15.54 -15.74
N THR A 130 -12.64 15.44 -14.58
CA THR A 130 -13.80 14.58 -14.37
C THR A 130 -15.10 15.29 -14.77
N LYS A 131 -16.19 14.53 -14.91
CA LYS A 131 -17.55 15.08 -15.14
C LYS A 131 -18.05 15.96 -13.98
N GLN A 132 -17.50 15.76 -12.77
CA GLN A 132 -17.82 16.56 -11.58
C GLN A 132 -17.01 17.86 -11.49
N ASN A 133 -16.30 18.23 -12.56
CA ASN A 133 -15.43 19.41 -12.62
C ASN A 133 -14.33 19.40 -11.56
N THR A 134 -13.69 18.25 -11.36
CA THR A 134 -12.50 18.04 -10.54
C THR A 134 -11.38 17.46 -11.38
N LEU A 135 -10.14 17.50 -10.88
CA LEU A 135 -9.00 16.87 -11.54
C LEU A 135 -8.87 15.39 -11.13
N LEU A 136 -8.63 14.55 -12.12
CA LEU A 136 -8.14 13.17 -11.94
C LEU A 136 -6.63 13.19 -12.17
N LEU A 137 -5.88 12.84 -11.15
CA LEU A 137 -4.41 12.80 -11.15
C LEU A 137 -3.94 11.35 -11.13
N ILE A 138 -3.11 10.97 -12.11
CA ILE A 138 -2.54 9.62 -12.21
C ILE A 138 -1.03 9.75 -12.26
N ASN A 139 -0.34 9.15 -11.31
CA ASN A 139 1.10 8.96 -11.34
C ASN A 139 1.43 7.69 -12.14
N ASP A 140 2.27 7.79 -13.16
CA ASP A 140 2.75 6.67 -13.98
C ASP A 140 4.22 6.45 -13.62
N VAL A 141 4.46 5.44 -12.78
CA VAL A 141 5.72 5.27 -12.04
C VAL A 141 6.25 3.84 -12.20
N GLU A 142 7.56 3.69 -12.09
CA GLU A 142 8.23 2.38 -12.07
C GLU A 142 7.70 1.53 -10.92
N PHE A 143 7.44 0.23 -11.18
CA PHE A 143 6.75 -0.66 -10.27
C PHE A 143 7.46 -0.79 -8.91
N GLU A 144 8.78 -0.95 -8.88
CA GLU A 144 9.51 -1.07 -7.61
C GLU A 144 9.58 0.26 -6.85
N THR A 145 9.60 1.39 -7.54
CA THR A 145 9.49 2.73 -6.93
C THR A 145 8.11 2.92 -6.28
N TYR A 146 7.04 2.46 -6.95
CA TYR A 146 5.69 2.40 -6.36
C TYR A 146 5.68 1.53 -5.10
N ILE A 147 6.24 0.30 -5.16
CA ILE A 147 6.31 -0.59 -3.99
C ILE A 147 7.06 0.06 -2.83
N ALA A 148 8.18 0.75 -3.08
CA ALA A 148 8.90 1.47 -2.02
C ALA A 148 8.06 2.57 -1.36
N GLY A 149 7.29 3.33 -2.16
CA GLY A 149 6.34 4.33 -1.64
C GLY A 149 5.21 3.72 -0.81
N VAL A 150 4.73 2.54 -1.20
CA VAL A 150 3.76 1.75 -0.40
C VAL A 150 4.39 1.30 0.91
N VAL A 151 5.60 0.73 0.88
CA VAL A 151 6.30 0.29 2.10
C VAL A 151 6.48 1.45 3.07
N GLN A 152 6.88 2.63 2.59
CA GLN A 152 7.03 3.82 3.43
C GLN A 152 5.70 4.28 4.04
N SER A 153 4.59 4.08 3.33
CA SER A 153 3.26 4.48 3.81
C SER A 153 2.62 3.47 4.76
N GLU A 154 3.05 2.19 4.74
CA GLU A 154 2.36 1.11 5.45
C GLU A 154 3.10 0.62 6.71
N ILE A 155 4.43 0.70 6.77
CA ILE A 155 5.18 0.13 7.89
C ILE A 155 6.29 1.05 8.41
N TYR A 156 6.49 1.04 9.72
CA TYR A 156 7.61 1.71 10.37
C TYR A 156 8.70 0.71 10.78
N GLY A 157 9.88 1.22 11.12
CA GLY A 157 11.02 0.42 11.57
C GLY A 157 12.34 0.95 11.03
N ASN A 158 13.42 0.22 11.32
CA ASN A 158 14.79 0.57 10.95
C ASN A 158 15.66 -0.63 10.55
N LEU A 159 15.04 -1.79 10.33
CA LEU A 159 15.72 -3.01 9.90
C LEU A 159 15.31 -3.38 8.48
N THR A 160 16.26 -3.68 7.64
CA THR A 160 16.05 -4.01 6.23
C THR A 160 15.06 -5.16 6.01
N ASP A 161 15.07 -6.17 6.88
CA ASP A 161 14.17 -7.32 6.75
C ASP A 161 12.71 -6.97 6.99
N ILE A 162 12.40 -5.94 7.81
CA ILE A 162 11.03 -5.41 7.95
C ILE A 162 10.53 -4.91 6.58
N PHE A 163 11.37 -4.12 5.90
CA PHE A 163 11.03 -3.53 4.61
C PHE A 163 10.98 -4.58 3.49
N ARG A 164 11.86 -5.59 3.52
CA ARG A 164 11.79 -6.75 2.60
C ARG A 164 10.47 -7.49 2.73
N VAL A 165 10.03 -7.79 3.96
CA VAL A 165 8.75 -8.46 4.21
C VAL A 165 7.60 -7.64 3.64
N GLN A 166 7.52 -6.35 4.01
CA GLN A 166 6.44 -5.48 3.54
C GLN A 166 6.47 -5.32 2.01
N ALA A 167 7.66 -5.18 1.39
CA ALA A 167 7.80 -5.08 -0.06
C ALA A 167 7.30 -6.35 -0.76
N ILE A 168 7.67 -7.53 -0.28
CA ILE A 168 7.25 -8.82 -0.87
C ILE A 168 5.74 -8.99 -0.81
N ILE A 169 5.11 -8.70 0.34
CA ILE A 169 3.65 -8.83 0.47
C ILE A 169 2.91 -7.78 -0.37
N SER A 170 3.40 -6.53 -0.40
CA SER A 170 2.82 -5.46 -1.21
C SER A 170 2.97 -5.74 -2.71
N ARG A 171 4.12 -6.24 -3.16
CA ARG A 171 4.39 -6.65 -4.53
C ARG A 171 3.49 -7.81 -4.96
N THR A 172 3.35 -8.84 -4.11
CA THR A 172 2.49 -9.99 -4.38
C THR A 172 1.04 -9.55 -4.58
N TRP A 173 0.54 -8.70 -3.68
CA TRP A 173 -0.79 -8.13 -3.80
C TRP A 173 -0.96 -7.31 -5.09
N ALA A 174 0.00 -6.42 -5.38
CA ALA A 174 -0.06 -5.55 -6.55
C ALA A 174 -0.07 -6.38 -7.85
N MET A 175 0.82 -7.35 -8.00
CA MET A 175 0.86 -8.22 -9.17
C MET A 175 -0.44 -9.02 -9.34
N LYS A 176 -1.00 -9.54 -8.27
CA LYS A 176 -2.28 -10.25 -8.29
C LYS A 176 -3.44 -9.35 -8.71
N ASN A 177 -3.40 -8.07 -8.35
CA ASN A 177 -4.47 -7.10 -8.54
C ASN A 177 -4.20 -6.05 -9.64
N LEU A 178 -3.24 -6.29 -10.54
CA LEU A 178 -2.76 -5.33 -11.53
C LEU A 178 -3.86 -4.74 -12.43
N HIS A 179 -4.96 -5.46 -12.58
CA HIS A 179 -6.08 -5.07 -13.44
C HIS A 179 -7.30 -4.56 -12.69
N LYS A 180 -7.18 -4.30 -11.37
CA LYS A 180 -8.31 -3.95 -10.49
C LYS A 180 -9.12 -2.73 -10.99
N HIS A 181 -8.44 -1.70 -11.51
CA HIS A 181 -9.04 -0.49 -12.06
C HIS A 181 -8.83 -0.32 -13.56
N LYS A 182 -8.62 -1.43 -14.30
CA LYS A 182 -8.38 -1.37 -15.75
C LYS A 182 -9.45 -0.59 -16.53
N LYS A 183 -10.72 -0.69 -16.11
CA LYS A 183 -11.84 0.03 -16.74
C LYS A 183 -11.76 1.54 -16.52
N ASP A 184 -11.10 1.99 -15.47
CA ASP A 184 -10.94 3.40 -15.09
C ASP A 184 -9.65 4.01 -15.69
N GLY A 185 -8.83 3.22 -16.38
CA GLY A 185 -7.60 3.67 -17.05
C GLY A 185 -6.35 3.74 -16.15
N TYR A 186 -6.38 3.13 -14.96
CA TYR A 186 -5.23 3.02 -14.06
C TYR A 186 -5.20 1.63 -13.40
N ASN A 187 -4.12 1.31 -12.66
CA ASN A 187 -3.95 0.02 -11.98
C ASN A 187 -4.49 0.08 -10.55
N PHE A 188 -4.08 1.09 -9.79
CA PHE A 188 -4.37 1.23 -8.36
C PHE A 188 -4.86 2.62 -8.00
N CYS A 189 -5.55 2.75 -6.87
CA CYS A 189 -5.71 4.02 -6.16
C CYS A 189 -4.73 4.07 -4.98
N ASP A 190 -4.47 5.28 -4.48
CA ASP A 190 -3.47 5.57 -3.43
C ASP A 190 -3.97 5.33 -2.00
N HIS A 191 -5.03 4.53 -1.82
CA HIS A 191 -5.72 4.37 -0.54
C HIS A 191 -5.93 2.90 -0.18
N VAL A 192 -6.39 2.60 1.04
CA VAL A 192 -6.63 1.24 1.60
C VAL A 192 -7.53 0.32 0.74
N HIS A 193 -8.32 0.87 -0.19
CA HIS A 193 -9.01 0.06 -1.19
C HIS A 193 -8.03 -0.72 -2.08
N CYS A 194 -6.84 -0.17 -2.29
CA CYS A 194 -5.69 -0.83 -2.93
C CYS A 194 -4.57 -0.98 -1.91
N GLN A 195 -3.66 -0.03 -1.85
CA GLN A 195 -2.57 0.09 -0.87
C GLN A 195 -2.29 1.57 -0.66
N ALA A 196 -1.89 1.97 0.54
CA ALA A 196 -1.50 3.35 0.78
C ALA A 196 -0.24 3.71 -0.03
N TYR A 197 -0.36 4.75 -0.87
CA TYR A 197 0.73 5.31 -1.66
C TYR A 197 0.66 6.83 -1.58
N LEU A 198 1.13 7.38 -0.46
CA LEU A 198 0.87 8.78 -0.10
C LEU A 198 1.99 9.72 -0.53
N ASN A 199 3.18 9.20 -0.81
CA ASN A 199 4.35 9.92 -1.29
C ASN A 199 5.32 8.97 -1.98
N ARG A 200 6.33 9.53 -2.69
CA ARG A 200 7.50 8.76 -3.06
C ARG A 200 8.24 8.27 -1.81
N CYS A 201 9.04 7.23 -1.95
CA CYS A 201 9.95 6.81 -0.90
C CYS A 201 11.10 7.84 -0.76
N VAL A 202 11.30 8.35 0.45
CA VAL A 202 12.41 9.27 0.77
C VAL A 202 13.44 8.64 1.70
N ARG A 203 13.19 7.40 2.15
CA ARG A 203 14.07 6.67 3.07
C ARG A 203 14.96 5.69 2.30
N PRO A 204 16.30 5.87 2.30
CA PRO A 204 17.22 4.97 1.60
C PRO A 204 17.15 3.52 2.07
N ASP A 205 16.99 3.30 3.37
CA ASP A 205 16.88 1.97 3.97
C ASP A 205 15.62 1.19 3.51
N ILE A 206 14.50 1.88 3.33
CA ILE A 206 13.28 1.30 2.74
C ILE A 206 13.51 0.96 1.28
N MET A 207 14.10 1.87 0.52
CA MET A 207 14.41 1.66 -0.88
C MET A 207 15.35 0.46 -1.05
N LEU A 208 16.40 0.39 -0.23
CA LEU A 208 17.35 -0.73 -0.22
C LEU A 208 16.63 -2.07 0.04
N GLY A 209 15.80 -2.15 1.09
CA GLY A 209 15.04 -3.36 1.41
C GLY A 209 14.08 -3.78 0.30
N THR A 210 13.43 -2.81 -0.33
CA THR A 210 12.52 -3.03 -1.47
C THR A 210 13.28 -3.60 -2.67
N MET A 211 14.38 -2.96 -3.06
CA MET A 211 15.18 -3.37 -4.22
C MET A 211 15.88 -4.72 -4.02
N GLN A 212 16.41 -4.99 -2.83
CA GLN A 212 17.01 -6.30 -2.50
C GLN A 212 16.01 -7.46 -2.53
N SER A 213 14.71 -7.17 -2.44
CA SER A 213 13.64 -8.15 -2.58
C SER A 213 12.91 -8.07 -3.92
N SER A 214 13.43 -7.31 -4.89
CA SER A 214 12.80 -7.16 -6.21
C SER A 214 12.59 -8.52 -6.90
N GLY A 215 11.45 -8.66 -7.57
CA GLY A 215 11.05 -9.91 -8.22
C GLY A 215 10.61 -11.03 -7.29
N VAL A 216 10.73 -10.87 -5.97
CA VAL A 216 10.26 -11.88 -5.01
C VAL A 216 8.76 -11.69 -4.74
N THR A 217 7.99 -12.77 -4.89
CA THR A 217 6.54 -12.83 -4.63
C THR A 217 6.19 -14.08 -3.82
N ILE A 218 4.95 -14.17 -3.37
CA ILE A 218 4.47 -15.32 -2.59
C ILE A 218 3.41 -16.06 -3.40
N VAL A 219 3.62 -17.38 -3.53
CA VAL A 219 2.72 -18.26 -4.27
C VAL A 219 2.24 -19.41 -3.38
N ASP A 220 1.12 -20.01 -3.76
CA ASP A 220 0.65 -21.27 -3.18
C ASP A 220 1.35 -22.49 -3.83
N SER A 221 0.98 -23.69 -3.39
CA SER A 221 1.54 -24.95 -3.91
C SER A 221 1.29 -25.19 -5.42
N THR A 222 0.39 -24.44 -6.02
CA THR A 222 0.11 -24.49 -7.48
C THR A 222 0.93 -23.49 -8.27
N GLY A 223 1.71 -22.63 -7.62
CA GLY A 223 2.44 -21.51 -8.24
C GLY A 223 1.61 -20.26 -8.46
N SER A 224 0.36 -20.21 -7.96
CA SER A 224 -0.51 -19.05 -8.09
C SER A 224 -0.22 -18.03 -6.99
N LEU A 225 -0.22 -16.73 -7.35
CA LEU A 225 -0.05 -15.64 -6.37
C LEU A 225 -1.13 -15.71 -5.29
N ILE A 226 -0.73 -15.64 -4.02
CA ILE A 226 -1.66 -15.65 -2.88
C ILE A 226 -2.25 -14.27 -2.58
N GLU A 227 -3.33 -14.23 -1.79
CA GLU A 227 -3.74 -13.01 -1.09
C GLU A 227 -2.80 -12.76 0.08
N THR A 228 -2.31 -11.53 0.22
CA THR A 228 -1.34 -11.16 1.27
C THR A 228 -1.88 -10.07 2.20
N PRO A 229 -3.00 -10.32 2.90
CA PRO A 229 -3.52 -9.36 3.86
C PRO A 229 -2.57 -9.20 5.03
N PHE A 230 -2.50 -7.98 5.54
CA PHE A 230 -1.74 -7.64 6.74
C PHE A 230 -2.52 -6.67 7.63
N HIS A 231 -2.13 -6.58 8.88
CA HIS A 231 -2.77 -5.72 9.88
C HIS A 231 -1.73 -5.24 10.90
N SER A 232 -2.08 -4.23 11.70
CA SER A 232 -1.14 -3.61 12.63
C SER A 232 -0.60 -4.58 13.67
N ASN A 233 -1.47 -5.22 14.45
CA ASN A 233 -1.09 -6.10 15.55
C ASN A 233 -2.12 -7.22 15.75
N SER A 234 -1.66 -8.46 15.89
CA SER A 234 -2.54 -9.62 16.07
C SER A 234 -3.12 -9.78 17.49
N GLY A 235 -2.52 -9.13 18.49
CA GLY A 235 -2.88 -9.33 19.90
C GLY A 235 -2.52 -10.72 20.44
N GLY A 236 -1.49 -11.37 19.88
CA GLY A 236 -1.03 -12.69 20.32
C GLY A 236 -1.54 -13.86 19.48
N GLN A 237 -2.51 -13.65 18.59
CA GLN A 237 -3.03 -14.68 17.70
C GLN A 237 -3.63 -14.06 16.44
N THR A 238 -3.31 -14.59 15.25
CA THR A 238 -3.99 -14.20 14.02
C THR A 238 -5.36 -14.89 13.88
N ALA A 239 -6.18 -14.44 12.93
CA ALA A 239 -7.50 -15.01 12.64
C ALA A 239 -7.45 -15.87 11.37
N ASN A 240 -8.32 -16.88 11.27
CA ASN A 240 -8.58 -17.55 10.00
C ASN A 240 -9.30 -16.61 9.03
N SER A 241 -9.07 -16.77 7.73
CA SER A 241 -9.71 -15.92 6.72
C SER A 241 -11.23 -16.00 6.73
N GLU A 242 -11.83 -17.19 6.96
CA GLU A 242 -13.28 -17.40 7.02
C GLU A 242 -13.95 -16.81 8.28
N ASP A 243 -13.18 -16.52 9.32
CA ASP A 243 -13.69 -15.87 10.53
C ASP A 243 -13.91 -14.37 10.33
N VAL A 244 -13.25 -13.80 9.31
CA VAL A 244 -13.30 -12.37 8.98
C VAL A 244 -13.98 -12.13 7.63
N TRP A 245 -13.68 -12.97 6.65
CA TRP A 245 -14.23 -12.93 5.30
C TRP A 245 -15.01 -14.20 4.98
N ARG A 246 -15.43 -14.35 3.72
CA ARG A 246 -16.29 -15.49 3.34
C ARG A 246 -15.52 -16.78 3.11
N ASN A 247 -14.30 -16.69 2.55
CA ASN A 247 -13.60 -17.85 2.00
C ASN A 247 -12.50 -18.34 2.95
N ALA A 248 -12.48 -19.66 3.18
CA ALA A 248 -11.38 -20.33 3.86
C ALA A 248 -10.20 -20.49 2.88
N LEU A 249 -9.13 -19.76 3.10
CA LEU A 249 -7.91 -19.87 2.30
C LEU A 249 -6.87 -20.70 3.06
N PRO A 250 -6.29 -21.75 2.46
CA PRO A 250 -5.43 -22.71 3.16
C PRO A 250 -4.16 -22.08 3.74
N TYR A 251 -3.69 -20.99 3.15
CA TYR A 251 -2.50 -20.26 3.58
C TYR A 251 -2.81 -19.11 4.56
N LEU A 252 -4.09 -18.79 4.84
CA LEU A 252 -4.53 -17.78 5.83
C LEU A 252 -5.17 -18.45 7.05
N ARG A 253 -4.35 -19.21 7.77
CA ARG A 253 -4.72 -19.89 9.00
C ARG A 253 -4.28 -19.12 10.22
N SER A 254 -5.03 -19.26 11.30
CA SER A 254 -4.69 -18.71 12.61
C SER A 254 -3.35 -19.29 13.08
N VAL A 255 -2.41 -18.42 13.43
CA VAL A 255 -1.13 -18.77 14.05
C VAL A 255 -1.00 -18.05 15.39
N ASP A 256 -0.30 -18.65 16.34
CA ASP A 256 0.07 -18.01 17.59
C ASP A 256 1.20 -17.01 17.32
N ASP A 257 0.99 -15.75 17.67
CA ASP A 257 1.88 -14.62 17.38
C ASP A 257 2.28 -13.91 18.67
N THR A 258 3.06 -14.60 19.50
CA THR A 258 3.58 -14.04 20.75
C THR A 258 4.50 -12.84 20.52
N PHE A 259 5.01 -12.68 19.29
CA PHE A 259 5.86 -11.55 18.89
C PHE A 259 5.12 -10.21 18.88
N SER A 260 3.80 -10.23 18.67
CA SER A 260 2.97 -9.02 18.70
C SER A 260 2.60 -8.55 20.11
N LEU A 261 2.83 -9.38 21.13
CA LEU A 261 2.59 -9.03 22.53
C LEU A 261 3.62 -8.00 23.02
N ALA A 262 3.20 -7.14 23.95
CA ALA A 262 4.02 -6.04 24.48
C ALA A 262 4.52 -5.03 23.43
N MET A 263 3.92 -5.03 22.25
CA MET A 263 4.09 -4.01 21.23
C MET A 263 3.04 -2.90 21.43
N ARG A 264 3.22 -1.77 20.74
CA ARG A 264 2.43 -0.56 20.95
C ARG A 264 0.92 -0.74 20.80
N GLN A 265 0.48 -1.55 19.85
CA GLN A 265 -0.94 -1.81 19.55
C GLN A 265 -1.44 -3.16 20.10
N SER A 266 -0.69 -3.76 21.06
CA SER A 266 -1.06 -5.08 21.60
C SER A 266 -2.35 -5.07 22.40
N ASP A 267 -2.64 -3.97 23.10
CA ASP A 267 -3.77 -3.91 24.03
C ASP A 267 -4.59 -2.62 23.87
N TRP A 268 -5.88 -2.74 24.16
CA TRP A 268 -6.79 -1.60 24.17
C TRP A 268 -7.96 -1.84 25.13
N THR A 269 -8.57 -0.77 25.59
CA THR A 269 -9.75 -0.82 26.46
C THR A 269 -10.82 0.12 25.92
N LYS A 270 -12.10 -0.33 25.94
CA LYS A 270 -13.25 0.50 25.63
C LYS A 270 -14.40 0.22 26.57
N THR A 271 -15.05 1.27 27.06
CA THR A 271 -16.14 1.16 28.04
C THR A 271 -17.47 1.60 27.44
N PHE A 272 -18.54 0.94 27.87
CA PHE A 272 -19.93 1.27 27.55
C PHE A 272 -20.76 1.25 28.82
N THR A 273 -21.94 1.90 28.83
CA THR A 273 -22.96 1.56 29.82
C THR A 273 -23.59 0.21 29.51
N VAL A 274 -24.09 -0.50 30.52
CA VAL A 274 -24.74 -1.79 30.33
C VAL A 274 -25.95 -1.67 29.38
N GLU A 275 -26.69 -0.58 29.43
CA GLU A 275 -27.84 -0.31 28.57
C GLU A 275 -27.42 -0.17 27.11
N LYS A 276 -26.30 0.55 26.84
CA LYS A 276 -25.76 0.70 25.49
C LYS A 276 -25.28 -0.62 24.92
N TRP A 277 -24.52 -1.40 25.71
CA TRP A 277 -23.99 -2.69 25.31
C TRP A 277 -25.10 -3.71 25.02
N LEU A 278 -26.02 -3.96 25.97
CA LEU A 278 -27.14 -4.88 25.78
C LEU A 278 -28.14 -4.38 24.74
N GLY A 279 -28.36 -3.06 24.69
CA GLY A 279 -29.22 -2.39 23.71
C GLY A 279 -28.74 -2.58 22.28
N TYR A 280 -27.43 -2.59 22.03
CA TYR A 280 -26.86 -2.91 20.73
C TYR A 280 -27.28 -4.34 20.26
N PHE A 281 -27.11 -5.34 21.12
CA PHE A 281 -27.47 -6.72 20.77
C PHE A 281 -28.97 -6.93 20.63
N SER A 282 -29.80 -6.31 21.48
CA SER A 282 -31.25 -6.45 21.39
C SER A 282 -31.84 -5.71 20.18
N LYS A 283 -31.41 -4.49 19.93
CA LYS A 283 -31.97 -3.65 18.84
C LYS A 283 -31.47 -4.08 17.47
N THR A 284 -30.16 -4.29 17.33
CA THR A 284 -29.51 -4.58 16.04
C THR A 284 -29.59 -6.05 15.68
N HIS A 285 -29.41 -6.97 16.66
CA HIS A 285 -29.31 -8.40 16.43
C HIS A 285 -30.49 -9.22 16.95
N LYS A 286 -31.51 -8.53 17.50
CA LYS A 286 -32.77 -9.16 17.99
C LYS A 286 -32.55 -10.24 19.09
N LEU A 287 -31.45 -10.14 19.83
CA LEU A 287 -31.21 -11.02 20.97
C LEU A 287 -32.12 -10.60 22.14
N ASN A 288 -32.73 -11.60 22.82
CA ASN A 288 -33.52 -11.36 24.03
C ASN A 288 -32.59 -11.11 25.23
N THR A 289 -32.12 -9.87 25.39
CA THR A 289 -31.21 -9.49 26.50
C THR A 289 -31.89 -9.44 27.89
N SER A 290 -33.20 -9.68 27.98
CA SER A 290 -33.89 -9.90 29.24
C SER A 290 -33.80 -11.36 29.74
N ASN A 291 -33.33 -12.26 28.86
CA ASN A 291 -33.02 -13.63 29.27
C ASN A 291 -31.68 -13.65 30.03
N ASP A 292 -31.68 -14.21 31.25
CA ASP A 292 -30.48 -14.16 32.13
C ASP A 292 -29.28 -14.88 31.53
N SER A 293 -29.48 -16.01 30.83
CA SER A 293 -28.38 -16.75 30.20
C SER A 293 -27.73 -15.94 29.07
N ILE A 294 -28.54 -15.31 28.21
CA ILE A 294 -28.03 -14.42 27.12
C ILE A 294 -27.35 -13.22 27.73
N ARG A 295 -27.97 -12.59 28.72
CA ARG A 295 -27.41 -11.44 29.45
C ARG A 295 -26.06 -11.79 30.07
N PHE A 296 -25.97 -12.91 30.77
CA PHE A 296 -24.74 -13.39 31.40
C PHE A 296 -23.61 -13.57 30.34
N GLN A 297 -23.91 -14.28 29.25
CA GLN A 297 -22.93 -14.54 28.19
C GLN A 297 -22.43 -13.25 27.50
N LEU A 298 -23.26 -12.19 27.38
CA LEU A 298 -22.88 -10.92 26.86
C LEU A 298 -22.03 -10.10 27.84
N LEU A 299 -22.24 -10.26 29.15
CA LEU A 299 -21.55 -9.48 30.20
C LEU A 299 -20.27 -10.13 30.73
N SER A 300 -20.06 -11.44 30.40
CA SER A 300 -18.89 -12.23 30.82
C SER A 300 -18.22 -12.94 29.64
N PHE A 301 -18.32 -12.37 28.46
CA PHE A 301 -17.73 -12.95 27.26
C PHE A 301 -16.20 -12.97 27.33
N GLU A 302 -15.61 -14.15 27.11
CA GLU A 302 -14.17 -14.33 27.11
C GLU A 302 -13.67 -15.00 25.85
N GLN A 303 -12.46 -14.63 25.43
CA GLN A 303 -11.75 -15.19 24.30
C GLN A 303 -10.32 -15.58 24.72
N PRO A 304 -10.07 -16.71 25.37
CA PRO A 304 -8.71 -17.21 25.59
C PRO A 304 -8.00 -17.54 24.28
N ARG A 305 -8.76 -17.80 23.23
CA ARG A 305 -8.36 -17.84 21.81
C ARG A 305 -9.40 -17.10 20.98
N ARG A 306 -9.01 -16.58 19.81
CA ARG A 306 -9.91 -15.82 18.91
C ARG A 306 -11.15 -16.63 18.56
N ARG A 307 -12.30 -15.96 18.60
CA ARG A 307 -13.61 -16.48 18.20
C ARG A 307 -14.18 -15.62 17.09
N ALA A 308 -14.92 -16.22 16.18
CA ALA A 308 -15.56 -15.50 15.08
C ALA A 308 -16.87 -14.80 15.52
N ARG A 309 -17.54 -15.30 16.58
CA ARG A 309 -18.90 -14.89 16.94
C ARG A 309 -19.10 -14.83 18.46
N ILE A 310 -20.02 -13.96 18.87
CA ILE A 310 -20.63 -13.92 20.20
C ILE A 310 -22.14 -14.17 20.06
N LEU A 311 -22.67 -15.26 20.66
CA LEU A 311 -24.07 -15.63 20.53
C LEU A 311 -24.62 -15.62 19.08
N GLY A 312 -23.83 -16.12 18.14
CA GLY A 312 -24.18 -16.12 16.71
C GLY A 312 -23.90 -14.83 15.97
N VAL A 313 -23.68 -13.72 16.67
CA VAL A 313 -23.35 -12.40 16.04
C VAL A 313 -21.88 -12.39 15.62
N PRO A 314 -21.56 -12.07 14.35
CA PRO A 314 -20.18 -11.96 13.89
C PRO A 314 -19.43 -10.84 14.63
N LEU A 315 -18.24 -11.16 15.18
CA LEU A 315 -17.43 -10.15 15.88
C LEU A 315 -16.87 -9.09 14.94
N THR A 316 -16.72 -9.38 13.66
CA THR A 316 -16.40 -8.36 12.63
C THR A 316 -17.46 -7.27 12.58
N LYS A 317 -18.74 -7.64 12.62
CA LYS A 317 -19.84 -6.66 12.66
C LYS A 317 -19.85 -5.88 13.97
N VAL A 318 -19.64 -6.54 15.12
CA VAL A 318 -19.52 -5.87 16.43
C VAL A 318 -18.36 -4.86 16.41
N ARG A 319 -17.21 -5.27 15.83
CA ARG A 319 -16.05 -4.39 15.68
C ARG A 319 -16.39 -3.13 14.90
N MET A 320 -17.03 -3.27 13.75
CA MET A 320 -17.37 -2.14 12.87
C MET A 320 -18.41 -1.21 13.49
N ASP A 321 -19.55 -1.77 13.95
CA ASP A 321 -20.66 -1.01 14.49
C ASP A 321 -20.28 -0.24 15.77
N LEU A 322 -19.40 -0.81 16.58
CA LEU A 322 -18.94 -0.20 17.82
C LEU A 322 -17.56 0.45 17.72
N GLN A 323 -16.97 0.51 16.52
CA GLN A 323 -15.66 1.10 16.25
C GLN A 323 -14.58 0.56 17.21
N LEU A 324 -14.41 -0.76 17.26
CA LEU A 324 -13.40 -1.41 18.09
C LEU A 324 -12.09 -1.58 17.30
N LYS A 325 -10.96 -1.56 17.99
CA LYS A 325 -9.64 -1.75 17.35
C LYS A 325 -9.48 -3.15 16.73
N SER A 326 -10.02 -4.18 17.38
CA SER A 326 -9.95 -5.57 16.90
C SER A 326 -11.23 -6.35 17.26
N THR A 327 -11.32 -7.59 16.77
CA THR A 327 -12.35 -8.58 17.18
C THR A 327 -11.92 -9.42 18.38
N PHE A 328 -10.70 -9.25 18.88
CA PHE A 328 -10.12 -10.05 19.94
C PHE A 328 -10.22 -9.28 21.28
N PHE A 329 -11.29 -9.53 22.04
CA PHE A 329 -11.56 -8.87 23.32
C PHE A 329 -12.35 -9.75 24.27
N SER A 330 -12.18 -9.53 25.56
CA SER A 330 -13.05 -10.04 26.63
C SER A 330 -13.92 -8.92 27.19
N VAL A 331 -15.00 -9.30 27.85
CA VAL A 331 -15.97 -8.38 28.43
C VAL A 331 -16.02 -8.59 29.94
N SER A 332 -15.91 -7.53 30.70
CA SER A 332 -16.15 -7.51 32.13
C SER A 332 -17.26 -6.50 32.47
N TYR A 333 -18.10 -6.84 33.43
CA TYR A 333 -19.20 -6.02 33.89
C TYR A 333 -19.06 -5.68 35.36
N ASP A 334 -19.08 -4.40 35.69
CA ASP A 334 -19.16 -3.90 37.05
C ASP A 334 -20.61 -3.52 37.38
N SER A 335 -21.25 -4.33 38.24
CA SER A 335 -22.65 -4.12 38.62
C SER A 335 -22.86 -2.87 39.50
N VAL A 336 -21.83 -2.37 40.17
CA VAL A 336 -21.93 -1.18 41.04
C VAL A 336 -21.99 0.09 40.20
N SER A 337 -21.07 0.20 39.22
CA SER A 337 -21.03 1.37 38.33
C SER A 337 -21.89 1.26 37.10
N GLY A 338 -22.47 0.07 36.81
CA GLY A 338 -23.22 -0.20 35.58
C GLY A 338 -22.37 -0.19 34.30
N LYS A 339 -21.03 -0.29 34.43
CA LYS A 339 -20.08 -0.22 33.31
C LYS A 339 -19.75 -1.59 32.75
N VAL A 340 -19.74 -1.67 31.45
CA VAL A 340 -19.22 -2.81 30.66
C VAL A 340 -17.88 -2.39 30.09
N THR A 341 -16.82 -3.11 30.41
CA THR A 341 -15.47 -2.86 29.93
C THR A 341 -15.05 -3.96 28.96
N LEU A 342 -14.64 -3.57 27.77
CA LEU A 342 -14.01 -4.43 26.79
C LEU A 342 -12.49 -4.31 26.96
N ASN A 343 -11.83 -5.41 27.29
CA ASN A 343 -10.37 -5.52 27.32
C ASN A 343 -9.96 -6.26 26.06
N GLY A 344 -9.39 -5.54 25.11
CA GLY A 344 -9.10 -6.05 23.78
C GLY A 344 -7.61 -6.16 23.49
N HIS A 345 -7.30 -7.01 22.53
CA HIS A 345 -5.93 -7.28 22.09
C HIS A 345 -5.80 -7.05 20.58
N GLY A 346 -4.69 -6.43 20.16
CA GLY A 346 -4.36 -6.19 18.77
C GLY A 346 -5.15 -5.08 18.10
N TYR A 347 -4.76 -4.78 16.86
CA TYR A 347 -5.34 -3.73 16.03
C TYR A 347 -5.42 -4.17 14.56
N GLY A 348 -6.62 -4.10 13.98
CA GLY A 348 -6.91 -4.49 12.61
C GLY A 348 -7.79 -5.74 12.51
N HIS A 349 -7.88 -6.30 11.30
CA HIS A 349 -8.74 -7.47 11.02
C HIS A 349 -8.18 -8.80 11.54
N GLY A 350 -6.88 -8.88 11.81
CA GLY A 350 -6.22 -10.04 12.43
C GLY A 350 -5.83 -11.15 11.46
N VAL A 351 -6.13 -11.10 10.16
CA VAL A 351 -5.80 -12.15 9.18
C VAL A 351 -4.44 -11.91 8.53
N GLY A 352 -3.67 -12.97 8.33
CA GLY A 352 -2.35 -12.90 7.69
C GLY A 352 -1.30 -12.22 8.56
N LEU A 353 -0.46 -11.35 7.99
CA LEU A 353 0.73 -10.82 8.63
C LEU A 353 0.39 -9.72 9.67
N SER A 354 1.00 -9.84 10.86
CA SER A 354 1.04 -8.78 11.87
C SER A 354 2.28 -7.90 11.65
N GLN A 355 2.09 -6.61 11.41
CA GLN A 355 3.20 -5.68 11.18
C GLN A 355 4.08 -5.55 12.43
N GLU A 356 3.50 -5.37 13.61
CA GLU A 356 4.27 -5.28 14.86
C GLU A 356 4.91 -6.60 15.25
N GLY A 357 4.26 -7.74 14.95
CA GLY A 357 4.87 -9.07 15.08
C GLY A 357 6.09 -9.21 14.15
N THR A 358 5.98 -8.77 12.89
CA THR A 358 7.09 -8.72 11.92
C THR A 358 8.26 -7.88 12.45
N ILE A 359 7.99 -6.68 12.98
CA ILE A 359 9.00 -5.80 13.56
C ILE A 359 9.73 -6.53 14.69
N ARG A 360 8.99 -7.17 15.60
CA ARG A 360 9.58 -7.90 16.72
C ARG A 360 10.41 -9.11 16.28
N MET A 361 9.91 -9.89 15.32
CA MET A 361 10.63 -11.02 14.75
C MET A 361 11.96 -10.57 14.11
N ALA A 362 11.95 -9.51 13.32
CA ALA A 362 13.16 -8.94 12.72
C ALA A 362 14.15 -8.41 13.78
N GLN A 363 13.67 -7.76 14.85
CA GLN A 363 14.49 -7.35 15.99
C GLN A 363 15.18 -8.53 16.70
N LEU A 364 14.59 -9.71 16.65
CA LEU A 364 15.15 -10.96 17.18
C LEU A 364 16.07 -11.67 16.18
N GLY A 365 16.34 -11.08 15.01
CA GLY A 365 17.19 -11.64 13.98
C GLY A 365 16.53 -12.75 13.14
N ILE A 366 15.22 -12.88 13.18
CA ILE A 366 14.50 -13.84 12.34
C ILE A 366 14.46 -13.29 10.91
N ALA A 367 14.94 -14.09 9.95
CA ALA A 367 15.05 -13.70 8.57
C ALA A 367 13.69 -13.50 7.90
N TYR A 368 13.63 -12.60 6.91
CA TYR A 368 12.40 -12.16 6.22
C TYR A 368 11.56 -13.32 5.66
N ASP A 369 12.20 -14.35 5.11
CA ASP A 369 11.52 -15.53 4.56
C ASP A 369 10.83 -16.37 5.63
N SER A 370 11.44 -16.52 6.79
CA SER A 370 10.89 -17.21 7.95
C SER A 370 9.70 -16.43 8.55
N ILE A 371 9.79 -15.10 8.57
CA ILE A 371 8.67 -14.22 8.98
C ILE A 371 7.46 -14.43 8.05
N ILE A 372 7.67 -14.41 6.74
CA ILE A 372 6.60 -14.63 5.76
C ILE A 372 5.95 -16.00 5.94
N ARG A 373 6.74 -17.06 6.09
CA ARG A 373 6.23 -18.43 6.29
C ARG A 373 5.48 -18.62 7.60
N HIS A 374 5.82 -17.84 8.63
CA HIS A 374 5.10 -17.87 9.89
C HIS A 374 3.64 -17.42 9.71
N TYR A 375 3.39 -16.35 8.95
CA TYR A 375 2.06 -15.78 8.79
C TYR A 375 1.24 -16.36 7.62
N TYR A 376 1.91 -16.88 6.58
CA TYR A 376 1.25 -17.47 5.40
C TYR A 376 1.58 -18.95 5.31
N SER A 377 0.77 -19.77 5.98
CA SER A 377 1.01 -21.21 6.18
C SER A 377 1.11 -21.97 4.85
N GLY A 378 2.21 -22.68 4.64
CA GLY A 378 2.43 -23.47 3.42
C GLY A 378 2.64 -22.68 2.14
N ALA A 379 2.72 -21.35 2.20
CA ALA A 379 3.06 -20.52 1.06
C ALA A 379 4.58 -20.59 0.75
N LEU A 380 4.92 -20.37 -0.51
CA LEU A 380 6.28 -20.44 -1.03
C LEU A 380 6.74 -19.09 -1.56
N LEU A 381 8.00 -18.75 -1.38
CA LEU A 381 8.61 -17.62 -2.05
C LEU A 381 8.95 -18.02 -3.49
N HIS A 382 8.48 -17.23 -4.44
CA HIS A 382 8.80 -17.36 -5.86
C HIS A 382 9.72 -16.22 -6.27
N PHE A 383 10.81 -16.56 -6.95
CA PHE A 383 11.83 -15.62 -7.41
C PHE A 383 11.69 -15.48 -8.93
N ASN A 384 11.27 -14.33 -9.40
CA ASN A 384 11.27 -14.04 -10.83
C ASN A 384 12.69 -13.63 -11.26
N HIS A 385 13.35 -14.51 -12.01
CA HIS A 385 14.70 -14.29 -12.53
C HIS A 385 14.75 -13.31 -13.72
N ASP A 386 13.59 -12.96 -14.31
CA ASP A 386 13.49 -11.99 -15.41
C ASP A 386 13.39 -10.54 -14.92
N SER A 387 13.44 -10.33 -13.61
CA SER A 387 13.56 -8.99 -13.04
C SER A 387 14.83 -8.31 -13.59
N PRO A 388 14.79 -7.03 -14.01
CA PRO A 388 15.93 -6.38 -14.65
C PRO A 388 17.07 -6.19 -13.63
N LYS A 389 17.92 -7.22 -13.52
CA LYS A 389 19.02 -7.27 -12.55
C LYS A 389 19.91 -6.03 -12.60
N ASN A 390 20.23 -5.57 -13.81
CA ASN A 390 21.11 -4.41 -14.00
C ASN A 390 20.51 -3.12 -13.44
N TYR A 391 19.18 -2.91 -13.56
CA TYR A 391 18.52 -1.75 -12.99
C TYR A 391 18.54 -1.79 -11.46
N VAL A 392 18.20 -2.95 -10.89
CA VAL A 392 18.19 -3.17 -9.44
C VAL A 392 19.59 -3.05 -8.87
N GLU A 393 20.61 -3.66 -9.49
CA GLU A 393 22.01 -3.58 -9.07
C GLU A 393 22.53 -2.15 -9.13
N ASN A 394 22.31 -1.42 -10.22
CA ASN A 394 22.70 -0.01 -10.35
C ASN A 394 22.00 0.86 -9.32
N TYR A 395 20.71 0.63 -9.07
CA TYR A 395 19.96 1.39 -8.09
C TYR A 395 20.43 1.10 -6.66
N ILE A 396 20.71 -0.16 -6.32
CA ILE A 396 21.28 -0.55 -5.03
C ILE A 396 22.65 0.13 -4.83
N GLN A 397 23.53 0.09 -5.82
CA GLN A 397 24.82 0.75 -5.76
C GLN A 397 24.70 2.26 -5.53
N GLN A 398 23.76 2.93 -6.22
CA GLN A 398 23.50 4.36 -6.01
C GLN A 398 23.03 4.64 -4.58
N ILE A 399 22.13 3.83 -4.04
CA ILE A 399 21.63 3.99 -2.68
C ILE A 399 22.72 3.71 -1.65
N GLU A 400 23.51 2.66 -1.82
CA GLU A 400 24.65 2.34 -0.94
C GLU A 400 25.68 3.47 -0.93
N GLN A 401 25.97 4.06 -2.11
CA GLN A 401 26.84 5.22 -2.21
C GLN A 401 26.28 6.45 -1.49
N ILE A 402 24.98 6.74 -1.65
CA ILE A 402 24.32 7.84 -0.94
C ILE A 402 24.38 7.64 0.58
N ILE A 403 24.12 6.42 1.06
CA ILE A 403 24.19 6.10 2.49
C ILE A 403 25.61 6.28 3.03
N GLU A 404 26.62 5.84 2.27
CA GLU A 404 28.03 5.97 2.65
C GLU A 404 28.50 7.43 2.63
N ASP A 405 28.11 8.21 1.61
CA ASP A 405 28.40 9.63 1.51
C ASP A 405 27.74 10.41 2.67
N ASP A 406 26.52 10.06 3.07
CA ASP A 406 25.84 10.67 4.21
C ASP A 406 26.54 10.35 5.54
N LYS A 407 26.98 9.10 5.75
CA LYS A 407 27.81 8.72 6.90
C LYS A 407 29.11 9.50 6.98
N GLN A 408 29.83 9.64 5.86
CA GLN A 408 31.08 10.40 5.79
C GLN A 408 30.85 11.90 6.06
N ARG A 409 29.76 12.48 5.55
CA ARG A 409 29.38 13.87 5.81
C ARG A 409 28.98 14.12 7.25
N THR A 410 28.20 13.23 7.85
CA THR A 410 27.81 13.33 9.27
C THR A 410 29.04 13.34 10.18
N THR A 411 30.12 12.68 9.77
CA THR A 411 31.41 12.67 10.46
C THR A 411 32.19 13.98 10.24
N GLN A 412 32.03 14.65 9.11
CA GLN A 412 32.71 15.92 8.77
C GLN A 412 31.93 17.19 9.15
N VAL A 413 30.56 17.12 9.23
CA VAL A 413 29.69 18.29 9.43
C VAL A 413 29.40 18.54 10.92
N LYS A 414 30.46 18.72 11.74
CA LYS A 414 30.39 19.63 12.90
C LYS A 414 30.51 21.10 12.47
N SER A 415 30.59 21.41 11.18
CA SER A 415 30.66 22.81 10.69
C SER A 415 30.20 22.92 9.21
N LYS A 416 29.02 23.40 8.98
CA LYS A 416 28.48 24.28 7.94
C LYS A 416 27.06 23.91 7.50
N LYS A 417 26.20 24.89 7.63
CA LYS A 417 24.79 24.92 7.29
C LYS A 417 24.52 25.15 5.80
N ASP A 418 24.79 24.23 4.92
CA ASP A 418 24.18 24.27 3.56
C ASP A 418 24.14 22.84 3.03
N ASP A 419 22.97 22.22 3.15
CA ASP A 419 22.79 20.83 2.87
C ASP A 419 21.79 20.61 1.73
N TRP A 420 22.30 20.47 0.50
CA TRP A 420 21.52 20.16 -0.70
C TRP A 420 20.90 18.74 -0.61
N LEU A 421 21.66 17.77 -0.07
CA LEU A 421 21.14 16.40 0.17
C LEU A 421 20.18 16.35 1.38
N GLY A 422 20.37 17.22 2.37
CA GLY A 422 19.43 17.40 3.46
C GLY A 422 18.06 17.91 3.00
N ARG A 423 17.99 18.64 1.88
CA ARG A 423 16.71 19.01 1.24
C ARG A 423 16.09 17.80 0.51
N LEU A 424 16.91 16.95 -0.11
CA LEU A 424 16.46 15.75 -0.82
C LEU A 424 16.03 14.63 0.15
N PHE A 425 16.70 14.52 1.31
CA PHE A 425 16.55 13.45 2.29
C PHE A 425 16.36 13.98 3.71
N ARG A 426 15.61 15.07 3.95
CA ARG A 426 15.30 15.53 5.31
C ARG A 426 14.76 14.36 6.11
N ILE A 427 15.65 13.76 6.87
CA ILE A 427 15.33 12.78 7.90
C ILE A 427 14.78 13.61 9.06
N ARG A 428 13.46 13.69 9.17
CA ARG A 428 12.79 14.19 10.37
C ARG A 428 13.15 13.31 11.55
N ASP A 429 13.16 13.86 12.73
CA ASP A 429 13.45 13.15 13.97
C ASP A 429 12.57 11.92 14.16
N ARG A 430 13.04 10.94 14.96
CA ARG A 430 12.36 9.66 15.18
C ARG A 430 10.93 9.86 15.71
N GLU A 431 10.74 10.83 16.61
CA GLU A 431 9.43 11.15 17.20
C GLU A 431 8.46 11.74 16.15
N GLU A 432 8.90 12.66 15.29
CA GLU A 432 8.11 13.21 14.20
C GLU A 432 7.74 12.15 13.13
N ARG A 433 8.57 11.13 12.93
CA ARG A 433 8.27 10.01 12.02
C ARG A 433 7.22 9.07 12.56
N GLU A 434 7.25 8.81 13.86
CA GLU A 434 6.24 7.99 14.53
C GLU A 434 4.89 8.72 14.56
N GLU A 435 4.88 10.03 14.76
CA GLU A 435 3.68 10.88 14.76
C GLU A 435 3.02 10.96 13.36
N VAL A 436 3.80 11.19 12.31
CA VAL A 436 3.29 11.19 10.91
C VAL A 436 2.78 9.82 10.48
N TYR A 437 3.46 8.75 10.90
CA TYR A 437 2.99 7.38 10.64
C TYR A 437 1.66 7.12 11.35
N ASP A 438 1.51 7.56 12.58
CA ASP A 438 0.30 7.36 13.36
C ASP A 438 -0.89 8.17 12.84
N GLU A 439 -0.68 9.45 12.50
CA GLU A 439 -1.72 10.27 11.87
C GLU A 439 -2.15 9.66 10.54
N THR A 440 -1.19 9.27 9.70
CA THR A 440 -1.47 8.66 8.40
C THR A 440 -2.19 7.31 8.55
N LYS A 441 -1.81 6.51 9.54
CA LYS A 441 -2.43 5.22 9.79
C LYS A 441 -3.80 5.33 10.45
N GLN A 442 -4.02 6.31 11.32
CA GLN A 442 -5.34 6.60 11.87
C GLN A 442 -6.31 7.06 10.78
N ASP A 443 -5.86 7.91 9.85
CA ASP A 443 -6.64 8.33 8.69
C ASP A 443 -6.98 7.15 7.78
N ILE A 444 -5.99 6.30 7.48
CA ILE A 444 -6.16 5.10 6.67
C ILE A 444 -7.12 4.11 7.32
N GLU A 445 -7.03 3.87 8.62
CA GLU A 445 -7.89 2.90 9.31
C GLU A 445 -9.29 3.46 9.63
N SER A 446 -9.44 4.76 9.87
CA SER A 446 -10.75 5.39 9.99
C SER A 446 -11.53 5.28 8.68
N ASP A 447 -10.88 5.48 7.55
CA ASP A 447 -11.46 5.29 6.22
C ASP A 447 -11.72 3.81 5.90
N TRP A 448 -10.89 2.90 6.38
CA TRP A 448 -11.10 1.46 6.25
C TRP A 448 -12.38 1.01 7.00
N GLN A 449 -12.59 1.56 8.19
CA GLN A 449 -13.80 1.33 8.96
C GLN A 449 -15.04 1.90 8.28
N PHE A 450 -14.93 3.07 7.62
CA PHE A 450 -16.05 3.73 6.95
C PHE A 450 -16.45 3.00 5.65
N LYS A 451 -15.50 2.48 4.87
CA LYS A 451 -15.77 1.89 3.55
C LYS A 451 -16.17 0.42 3.56
N PHE A 452 -15.63 -0.39 4.46
CA PHE A 452 -16.04 -1.79 4.58
C PHE A 452 -17.33 -1.97 5.39
N GLY A 453 -17.87 -0.90 6.00
CA GLY A 453 -19.20 -0.84 6.58
C GLY A 453 -20.31 -0.74 5.54
N GLU A 454 -20.02 -0.23 4.35
CA GLU A 454 -21.01 0.05 3.30
C GLU A 454 -20.88 -0.79 2.02
N THR A 455 -19.80 -1.55 1.84
CA THR A 455 -19.73 -2.45 0.69
C THR A 455 -20.61 -3.65 0.93
N ASP A 456 -21.83 -3.50 0.47
CA ASP A 456 -22.78 -4.55 0.19
C ASP A 456 -22.07 -5.74 -0.46
N THR A 457 -22.20 -6.89 0.19
CA THR A 457 -21.63 -8.18 -0.25
C THR A 457 -22.25 -8.71 -1.54
N THR A 458 -23.06 -7.91 -2.24
CA THR A 458 -23.81 -8.32 -3.45
C THR A 458 -23.10 -8.09 -4.77
N ASP A 459 -22.11 -7.19 -4.84
CA ASP A 459 -21.49 -6.85 -6.15
C ASP A 459 -20.32 -7.78 -6.57
N THR A 460 -19.80 -8.61 -5.67
CA THR A 460 -18.70 -9.55 -6.00
C THR A 460 -19.21 -10.92 -6.51
N ILE A 461 -20.52 -11.16 -6.51
CA ILE A 461 -21.11 -12.48 -6.83
C ILE A 461 -21.56 -12.61 -8.29
N LYS A 462 -21.63 -11.53 -9.05
CA LYS A 462 -22.18 -11.59 -10.44
C LYS A 462 -21.21 -12.00 -11.55
N ASN A 463 -19.94 -12.25 -11.28
CA ASN A 463 -18.94 -12.57 -12.31
C ASN A 463 -18.18 -13.90 -12.12
N ALA A 464 -18.73 -14.86 -11.40
CA ALA A 464 -18.20 -16.22 -11.35
C ALA A 464 -19.30 -17.22 -11.68
N THR A 465 -19.65 -17.32 -12.96
CA THR A 465 -20.30 -18.50 -13.51
C THR A 465 -19.19 -19.48 -13.92
N PRO A 466 -19.23 -20.75 -13.50
CA PRO A 466 -18.32 -21.77 -14.02
C PRO A 466 -18.76 -22.07 -15.47
N ALA A 467 -17.81 -22.01 -16.39
CA ALA A 467 -17.96 -22.66 -17.68
C ALA A 467 -17.87 -24.16 -17.46
N GLU A 468 -18.80 -24.89 -18.09
CA GLU A 468 -18.80 -26.34 -18.25
C GLU A 468 -17.53 -26.82 -18.96
#